data_62679a676cf8c323245a9be0f9c26715
#
_entry.id   62679a676cf8c323245a9be0f9c26715
#
_cell.length_a   1.000
_cell.length_b   1.000
_cell.length_c   1.000
_cell.angle_alpha   90.00
_cell.angle_beta   90.00
_cell.angle_gamma   90.00
#
_symmetry.space_group_name_H-M   'P 1'
#
loop_
_entity.id
_entity.type
_entity.pdbx_description
1 polymer ?
#
loop_
_entity_poly.entity_id
_entity_poly.type
_entity_poly.pdbx_seq_one_letter_code
_entity_poly.pdbx_strand_id
1 'polypeptide(L)'
;MPHSSLYLTKLYNDLITNTPQTITMDIPSEVGHGRISQTKIKHGVVLSDWQMCYQSDMNVQGPVSREYMQIIFCMNDGISWGILNGHRSMTIQKNESCIYAGHDGTEYICYKKDSNFSFKSIKIPTPYFSQLLADYFDGQEIAAYEKKLLNGIAKVSVTPVMEQVLSEISKFSQYRGGLGYLYLDGKLLELL
;
A
#
# COMPACT_ATOMS: atom_id res chain seq x y z
N MET A 1 -12.93 10.85 -23.22
CA MET A 1 -12.21 9.84 -22.47
C MET A 1 -12.26 9.99 -20.92
N PRO A 2 -13.35 10.42 -20.30
CA PRO A 2 -13.44 10.46 -18.82
C PRO A 2 -13.91 9.14 -18.19
N HIS A 3 -14.42 8.18 -18.97
CA HIS A 3 -15.06 6.97 -18.42
C HIS A 3 -14.09 5.93 -17.83
N SER A 4 -12.89 5.77 -18.38
CA SER A 4 -11.91 4.78 -17.91
C SER A 4 -11.29 5.16 -16.55
N SER A 5 -11.05 6.44 -16.32
CA SER A 5 -10.55 6.95 -15.04
C SER A 5 -11.57 6.76 -13.92
N LEU A 6 -12.85 7.02 -14.20
CA LEU A 6 -13.95 6.85 -13.24
C LEU A 6 -14.15 5.36 -12.88
N TYR A 7 -14.04 4.47 -13.87
CA TYR A 7 -14.15 3.03 -13.68
C TYR A 7 -13.00 2.50 -12.81
N LEU A 8 -11.76 2.89 -13.09
CA LEU A 8 -10.60 2.50 -12.28
C LEU A 8 -10.67 3.07 -10.87
N THR A 9 -11.15 4.30 -10.69
CA THR A 9 -11.37 4.89 -9.37
C THR A 9 -12.41 4.10 -8.57
N LYS A 10 -13.53 3.71 -9.19
CA LYS A 10 -14.55 2.88 -8.54
C LYS A 10 -13.99 1.51 -8.14
N LEU A 11 -13.29 0.88 -9.07
CA LEU A 11 -12.64 -0.42 -8.85
C LEU A 11 -11.58 -0.34 -7.73
N TYR A 12 -10.78 0.72 -7.71
CA TYR A 12 -9.80 1.01 -6.67
C TYR A 12 -10.48 1.19 -5.31
N ASN A 13 -11.59 1.93 -5.28
CA ASN A 13 -12.36 2.13 -4.05
C ASN A 13 -13.01 0.82 -3.55
N ASP A 14 -13.57 0.02 -4.45
CA ASP A 14 -14.16 -1.28 -4.10
C ASP A 14 -13.08 -2.24 -3.53
N LEU A 15 -11.88 -2.24 -4.10
CA LEU A 15 -10.73 -2.99 -3.56
C LEU A 15 -10.30 -2.50 -2.17
N ILE A 16 -10.40 -1.20 -1.91
CA ILE A 16 -9.97 -0.61 -0.64
C ILE A 16 -11.03 -0.76 0.46
N THR A 17 -12.32 -0.67 0.13
CA THR A 17 -13.39 -0.53 1.12
C THR A 17 -14.13 -1.82 1.45
N ASN A 18 -14.23 -2.79 0.53
CA ASN A 18 -15.10 -3.97 0.67
C ASN A 18 -14.35 -5.28 0.45
N THR A 19 -13.46 -5.65 1.37
CA THR A 19 -12.59 -6.80 1.13
C THR A 19 -12.99 -8.09 1.81
N PRO A 20 -13.38 -9.15 1.06
CA PRO A 20 -13.20 -10.55 1.45
C PRO A 20 -11.69 -10.88 1.54
N GLN A 21 -11.36 -12.06 2.05
CA GLN A 21 -9.98 -12.46 2.43
C GLN A 21 -8.92 -12.23 1.35
N THR A 22 -9.20 -12.46 0.09
CA THR A 22 -8.32 -12.11 -1.06
C THR A 22 -9.16 -11.74 -2.26
N ILE A 23 -8.85 -10.61 -2.86
CA ILE A 23 -9.41 -10.16 -4.14
C ILE A 23 -8.28 -10.02 -5.13
N THR A 24 -8.52 -10.48 -6.34
CA THR A 24 -7.62 -10.26 -7.47
C THR A 24 -8.40 -9.62 -8.59
N MET A 25 -7.79 -8.64 -9.25
CA MET A 25 -8.35 -7.91 -10.35
C MET A 25 -7.31 -7.76 -11.45
N ASP A 26 -7.68 -8.10 -12.67
CA ASP A 26 -6.88 -7.82 -13.85
C ASP A 26 -7.22 -6.41 -14.38
N ILE A 27 -6.23 -5.69 -14.86
CA ILE A 27 -6.42 -4.39 -15.51
C ILE A 27 -7.16 -4.63 -16.84
N PRO A 28 -8.26 -3.90 -17.11
CA PRO A 28 -8.97 -4.02 -18.38
C PRO A 28 -8.06 -3.78 -19.58
N SER A 29 -8.15 -4.63 -20.60
CA SER A 29 -7.28 -4.60 -21.78
C SER A 29 -7.36 -3.28 -22.57
N GLU A 30 -8.47 -2.56 -22.45
CA GLU A 30 -8.69 -1.25 -23.10
C GLU A 30 -7.84 -0.14 -22.50
N VAL A 31 -7.41 -0.29 -21.26
CA VAL A 31 -6.62 0.74 -20.55
C VAL A 31 -5.19 0.32 -20.29
N GLY A 32 -4.91 -0.99 -20.33
CA GLY A 32 -3.57 -1.49 -20.06
C GLY A 32 -3.52 -3.00 -19.85
N HIS A 33 -2.53 -3.43 -19.11
CA HIS A 33 -2.43 -4.82 -18.66
C HIS A 33 -1.79 -4.86 -17.27
N GLY A 34 -2.05 -5.92 -16.54
CA GLY A 34 -1.51 -6.13 -15.21
C GLY A 34 -2.53 -6.71 -14.26
N ARG A 35 -2.11 -6.84 -13.01
CA ARG A 35 -2.91 -7.47 -11.97
C ARG A 35 -2.72 -6.74 -10.64
N ILE A 36 -3.82 -6.57 -9.93
CA ILE A 36 -3.85 -6.07 -8.57
C ILE A 36 -4.42 -7.18 -7.69
N SER A 37 -3.71 -7.56 -6.65
CA SER A 37 -4.24 -8.46 -5.61
C SER A 37 -4.22 -7.78 -4.26
N GLN A 38 -5.23 -8.07 -3.45
CA GLN A 38 -5.37 -7.53 -2.12
C GLN A 38 -5.84 -8.62 -1.16
N THR A 39 -5.13 -8.78 -0.07
CA THR A 39 -5.42 -9.77 0.96
C THR A 39 -5.62 -9.08 2.30
N LYS A 40 -6.80 -9.25 2.88
CA LYS A 40 -7.08 -8.81 4.25
C LYS A 40 -6.73 -9.92 5.22
N ILE A 41 -5.87 -9.60 6.18
CA ILE A 41 -5.41 -10.51 7.24
C ILE A 41 -5.97 -10.10 8.60
N LYS A 42 -5.47 -10.70 9.68
CA LYS A 42 -5.87 -10.38 11.06
C LYS A 42 -5.72 -8.89 11.36
N HIS A 43 -6.43 -8.43 12.37
CA HIS A 43 -6.39 -7.05 12.88
C HIS A 43 -6.69 -5.98 11.82
N GLY A 44 -7.32 -6.37 10.70
CA GLY A 44 -7.65 -5.44 9.62
C GLY A 44 -6.46 -5.00 8.76
N VAL A 45 -5.30 -5.61 8.91
CA VAL A 45 -4.14 -5.35 8.03
C VAL A 45 -4.47 -5.83 6.62
N VAL A 46 -4.07 -5.02 5.64
CA VAL A 46 -4.28 -5.31 4.22
C VAL A 46 -2.95 -5.32 3.49
N LEU A 47 -2.66 -6.44 2.85
CA LEU A 47 -1.51 -6.61 1.96
C LEU A 47 -1.99 -6.42 0.53
N SER A 48 -1.26 -5.66 -0.28
CA SER A 48 -1.59 -5.48 -1.70
C SER A 48 -0.35 -5.65 -2.56
N ASP A 49 -0.53 -6.30 -3.71
CA ASP A 49 0.47 -6.45 -4.76
C ASP A 49 -0.10 -5.85 -6.04
N TRP A 50 0.65 -4.93 -6.64
CA TRP A 50 0.23 -4.13 -7.76
C TRP A 50 1.24 -4.29 -8.89
N GLN A 51 0.77 -4.77 -10.02
CA GLN A 51 1.56 -4.91 -11.25
C GLN A 51 0.73 -4.35 -12.39
N MET A 52 1.15 -3.23 -12.95
CA MET A 52 0.34 -2.48 -13.91
C MET A 52 1.20 -1.81 -14.97
N CYS A 53 0.71 -1.81 -16.19
CA CYS A 53 1.23 -1.00 -17.29
C CYS A 53 0.04 -0.42 -18.06
N TYR A 54 0.00 0.89 -18.24
CA TYR A 54 -1.10 1.59 -18.89
C TYR A 54 -0.74 2.04 -20.31
N GLN A 55 -1.70 1.97 -21.24
CA GLN A 55 -1.54 2.40 -22.63
C GLN A 55 -1.60 3.91 -22.83
N SER A 56 -2.00 4.66 -21.81
CA SER A 56 -2.04 6.12 -21.76
C SER A 56 -1.75 6.62 -20.35
N ASP A 57 -1.39 7.91 -20.23
CA ASP A 57 -1.27 8.53 -18.91
C ASP A 57 -2.58 8.41 -18.14
N MET A 58 -2.52 7.87 -16.93
CA MET A 58 -3.68 7.64 -16.07
C MET A 58 -3.57 8.45 -14.79
N ASN A 59 -4.67 9.16 -14.47
CA ASN A 59 -4.84 9.85 -13.20
C ASN A 59 -5.96 9.15 -12.42
N VAL A 60 -5.60 8.52 -11.33
CA VAL A 60 -6.54 7.81 -10.45
C VAL A 60 -6.73 8.62 -9.19
N GLN A 61 -7.96 8.74 -8.73
CA GLN A 61 -8.31 9.41 -7.48
C GLN A 61 -9.06 8.44 -6.58
N GLY A 62 -8.77 8.49 -5.30
CA GLY A 62 -9.43 7.65 -4.30
C GLY A 62 -9.45 8.28 -2.92
N PRO A 63 -10.42 7.90 -2.08
CA PRO A 63 -10.47 8.36 -0.70
C PRO A 63 -9.29 7.79 0.10
N VAL A 64 -8.76 8.61 0.99
CA VAL A 64 -7.75 8.21 1.97
C VAL A 64 -8.34 8.36 3.36
N SER A 65 -8.02 7.46 4.25
CA SER A 65 -8.43 7.52 5.65
C SER A 65 -7.21 7.58 6.56
N ARG A 66 -7.27 8.44 7.57
CA ARG A 66 -6.27 8.51 8.64
C ARG A 66 -6.28 7.28 9.57
N GLU A 67 -7.22 6.38 9.39
CA GLU A 67 -7.34 5.17 10.20
C GLU A 67 -6.21 4.15 9.96
N TYR A 68 -5.37 4.39 8.93
CA TYR A 68 -4.32 3.47 8.53
C TYR A 68 -2.96 4.14 8.42
N MET A 69 -1.95 3.41 8.89
CA MET A 69 -0.57 3.58 8.47
C MET A 69 -0.36 2.80 7.18
N GLN A 70 0.36 3.37 6.22
CA GLN A 70 0.63 2.71 4.95
C GLN A 70 2.13 2.64 4.69
N ILE A 71 2.59 1.45 4.32
CA ILE A 71 3.95 1.19 3.88
C ILE A 71 3.87 0.79 2.41
N ILE A 72 4.68 1.43 1.56
CA ILE A 72 4.77 1.12 0.14
C ILE A 72 6.21 0.75 -0.19
N PHE A 73 6.38 -0.31 -0.96
CA PHE A 73 7.65 -0.78 -1.52
C PHE A 73 7.56 -0.68 -3.03
N CYS A 74 8.37 0.18 -3.63
CA CYS A 74 8.43 0.37 -5.08
C CYS A 74 9.47 -0.57 -5.67
N MET A 75 9.01 -1.59 -6.39
CA MET A 75 9.87 -2.65 -6.93
C MET A 75 10.34 -2.35 -8.35
N ASN A 76 9.65 -1.44 -9.06
CA ASN A 76 9.99 -1.09 -10.45
C ASN A 76 9.83 0.42 -10.67
N ASP A 77 9.19 0.84 -11.76
CA ASP A 77 9.03 2.26 -12.09
C ASP A 77 8.37 3.04 -10.95
N GLY A 78 8.92 4.20 -10.62
CA GLY A 78 8.45 5.04 -9.53
C GLY A 78 7.08 5.64 -9.80
N ILE A 79 6.37 5.99 -8.75
CA ILE A 79 5.05 6.63 -8.80
C ILE A 79 5.06 7.97 -8.08
N SER A 80 4.20 8.85 -8.53
CA SER A 80 3.93 10.12 -7.84
C SER A 80 2.47 10.18 -7.45
N TRP A 81 2.20 10.58 -6.22
CA TRP A 81 0.85 10.81 -5.73
C TRP A 81 0.79 12.05 -4.84
N GLY A 82 -0.39 12.54 -4.61
CA GLY A 82 -0.61 13.70 -3.77
C GLY A 82 -2.02 13.72 -3.19
N ILE A 83 -2.29 14.70 -2.36
CA ILE A 83 -3.59 14.93 -1.75
C ILE A 83 -4.24 16.11 -2.45
N LEU A 84 -5.46 15.90 -2.99
CA LEU A 84 -6.26 16.98 -3.57
C LEU A 84 -6.54 18.03 -2.50
N ASN A 85 -6.33 19.30 -2.86
CA ASN A 85 -6.45 20.46 -1.96
C ASN A 85 -5.40 20.48 -0.82
N GLY A 86 -4.39 19.59 -0.86
CA GLY A 86 -3.25 19.58 0.03
C GLY A 86 -1.98 20.00 -0.72
N HIS A 87 -1.05 20.68 -0.05
CA HIS A 87 0.25 21.04 -0.63
C HIS A 87 1.26 19.89 -0.61
N ARG A 88 0.79 18.63 -0.55
CA ARG A 88 1.65 17.45 -0.47
C ARG A 88 1.59 16.66 -1.76
N SER A 89 2.69 16.66 -2.48
CA SER A 89 2.98 15.66 -3.48
C SER A 89 4.12 14.77 -2.98
N MET A 90 4.01 13.49 -3.27
CA MET A 90 4.93 12.46 -2.82
C MET A 90 5.40 11.67 -4.02
N THR A 91 6.67 11.32 -4.06
CA THR A 91 7.22 10.48 -5.11
C THR A 91 8.05 9.40 -4.46
N ILE A 92 7.86 8.17 -4.88
CA ILE A 92 8.70 7.03 -4.53
C ILE A 92 9.38 6.52 -5.79
N GLN A 93 10.68 6.27 -5.70
CA GLN A 93 11.49 5.76 -6.80
C GLN A 93 11.64 4.24 -6.70
N LYS A 94 12.16 3.64 -7.77
CA LYS A 94 12.54 2.23 -7.75
C LYS A 94 13.46 1.91 -6.58
N ASN A 95 13.22 0.80 -5.92
CA ASN A 95 13.94 0.32 -4.74
C ASN A 95 13.87 1.27 -3.53
N GLU A 96 12.86 2.14 -3.48
CA GLU A 96 12.51 2.88 -2.28
C GLU A 96 11.29 2.27 -1.59
N SER A 97 11.28 2.35 -0.28
CA SER A 97 10.12 2.12 0.57
C SER A 97 9.76 3.43 1.27
N CYS A 98 8.49 3.64 1.52
CA CYS A 98 8.06 4.74 2.35
C CYS A 98 6.96 4.31 3.32
N ILE A 99 6.93 4.95 4.49
CA ILE A 99 5.86 4.84 5.47
C ILE A 99 5.24 6.21 5.70
N TYR A 100 3.93 6.27 5.75
CA TYR A 100 3.16 7.47 6.05
C TYR A 100 1.81 7.15 6.68
N ALA A 101 1.27 8.09 7.44
CA ALA A 101 -0.10 8.00 7.92
C ALA A 101 -1.07 8.48 6.84
N GLY A 102 -2.20 7.82 6.72
CA GLY A 102 -3.30 8.28 5.90
C GLY A 102 -3.83 9.63 6.37
N HIS A 103 -4.47 10.35 5.47
CA HIS A 103 -5.17 11.61 5.74
C HIS A 103 -6.62 11.47 5.31
N ASP A 104 -7.52 12.17 5.98
CA ASP A 104 -8.87 12.30 5.45
C ASP A 104 -8.85 13.22 4.24
N GLY A 105 -9.28 12.71 3.11
CA GLY A 105 -9.25 13.45 1.86
C GLY A 105 -9.29 12.55 0.64
N THR A 106 -8.88 13.12 -0.47
CA THR A 106 -8.78 12.41 -1.76
C THR A 106 -7.32 12.42 -2.21
N GLU A 107 -6.75 11.24 -2.36
CA GLU A 107 -5.46 11.07 -3.04
C GLU A 107 -5.67 11.08 -4.57
N TYR A 108 -4.67 11.60 -5.26
CA TYR A 108 -4.52 11.39 -6.69
C TYR A 108 -3.18 10.71 -6.97
N ILE A 109 -3.19 9.79 -7.92
CA ILE A 109 -2.01 9.03 -8.34
C ILE A 109 -1.86 9.18 -9.84
N CYS A 110 -0.66 9.52 -10.31
CA CYS A 110 -0.34 9.66 -11.73
C CYS A 110 0.51 8.49 -12.19
N TYR A 111 -0.02 7.69 -13.11
CA TYR A 111 0.68 6.62 -13.79
C TYR A 111 1.04 7.07 -15.19
N LYS A 112 2.31 6.98 -15.57
CA LYS A 112 2.78 7.31 -16.90
C LYS A 112 2.53 6.16 -17.87
N LYS A 113 2.19 6.53 -19.12
CA LYS A 113 2.07 5.59 -20.22
C LYS A 113 3.31 4.72 -20.36
N ASP A 114 3.11 3.44 -20.68
CA ASP A 114 4.14 2.44 -20.98
C ASP A 114 5.15 2.18 -19.84
N SER A 115 4.90 2.73 -18.64
CA SER A 115 5.72 2.43 -17.46
C SER A 115 5.23 1.16 -16.78
N ASN A 116 6.18 0.32 -16.35
CA ASN A 116 5.90 -0.93 -15.65
C ASN A 116 5.90 -0.68 -14.13
N PHE A 117 4.73 -0.40 -13.60
CA PHE A 117 4.56 -0.21 -12.16
C PHE A 117 4.49 -1.55 -11.45
N SER A 118 5.36 -1.73 -10.47
CA SER A 118 5.32 -2.88 -9.56
C SER A 118 5.57 -2.38 -8.16
N PHE A 119 4.58 -2.49 -7.30
CA PHE A 119 4.72 -2.13 -5.90
C PHE A 119 3.89 -3.02 -4.99
N LYS A 120 4.39 -3.18 -3.78
CA LYS A 120 3.69 -3.85 -2.69
C LYS A 120 3.30 -2.80 -1.66
N SER A 121 2.13 -2.96 -1.06
CA SER A 121 1.73 -2.09 0.04
C SER A 121 1.16 -2.87 1.21
N ILE A 122 1.39 -2.34 2.40
CA ILE A 122 0.85 -2.85 3.64
C ILE A 122 0.09 -1.69 4.29
N LYS A 123 -1.21 -1.88 4.50
CA LYS A 123 -2.04 -0.98 5.30
C LYS A 123 -2.27 -1.59 6.67
N ILE A 124 -1.90 -0.87 7.70
CA ILE A 124 -1.99 -1.30 9.10
C ILE A 124 -2.94 -0.33 9.81
N PRO A 125 -4.06 -0.78 10.42
CA PRO A 125 -4.89 0.09 11.23
C PRO A 125 -4.07 0.80 12.31
N THR A 126 -4.24 2.12 12.44
CA THR A 126 -3.45 2.92 13.38
C THR A 126 -3.44 2.38 14.81
N PRO A 127 -4.57 1.94 15.40
CA PRO A 127 -4.55 1.35 16.74
C PRO A 127 -3.71 0.07 16.83
N TYR A 128 -3.72 -0.75 15.79
CA TYR A 128 -2.91 -1.97 15.77
C TYR A 128 -1.43 -1.65 15.57
N PHE A 129 -1.10 -0.66 14.75
CA PHE A 129 0.27 -0.17 14.60
C PHE A 129 0.85 0.32 15.92
N SER A 130 0.10 1.15 16.67
CA SER A 130 0.50 1.61 18.00
C SER A 130 0.71 0.45 18.97
N GLN A 131 -0.16 -0.58 18.91
CA GLN A 131 -0.02 -1.79 19.73
C GLN A 131 1.26 -2.57 19.39
N LEU A 132 1.61 -2.72 18.10
CA LEU A 132 2.85 -3.38 17.68
C LEU A 132 4.10 -2.67 18.19
N LEU A 133 4.05 -1.35 18.34
CA LEU A 133 5.16 -0.56 18.84
C LEU A 133 5.24 -0.52 20.36
N ALA A 134 4.14 -0.79 21.07
CA ALA A 134 4.03 -0.63 22.52
C ALA A 134 4.98 -1.54 23.32
N ASP A 135 5.44 -2.65 22.74
CA ASP A 135 6.40 -3.54 23.36
C ASP A 135 7.85 -3.03 23.27
N TYR A 136 8.11 -2.02 22.42
CA TYR A 136 9.46 -1.53 22.10
C TYR A 136 9.66 -0.06 22.45
N PHE A 137 8.58 0.72 22.50
CA PHE A 137 8.59 2.17 22.69
C PHE A 137 7.59 2.59 23.77
N ASP A 138 7.90 3.64 24.48
CA ASP A 138 6.93 4.24 25.41
C ASP A 138 5.84 5.05 24.67
N GLY A 139 4.77 5.39 25.40
CA GLY A 139 3.63 6.08 24.79
C GLY A 139 3.96 7.47 24.24
N GLN A 140 5.00 8.15 24.76
CA GLN A 140 5.43 9.46 24.26
C GLN A 140 6.22 9.31 22.97
N GLU A 141 7.07 8.29 22.86
CA GLU A 141 7.83 7.96 21.66
C GLU A 141 6.89 7.55 20.52
N ILE A 142 5.89 6.70 20.80
CA ILE A 142 4.86 6.29 19.82
C ILE A 142 4.11 7.53 19.32
N ALA A 143 3.61 8.38 20.19
CA ALA A 143 2.87 9.60 19.82
C ALA A 143 3.74 10.55 19.00
N ALA A 144 5.02 10.71 19.34
CA ALA A 144 5.96 11.53 18.59
C ALA A 144 6.21 10.96 17.18
N TYR A 145 6.33 9.63 17.07
CA TYR A 145 6.53 8.93 15.80
C TYR A 145 5.28 9.05 14.91
N GLU A 146 4.10 8.79 15.44
CA GLU A 146 2.83 8.96 14.72
C GLU A 146 2.64 10.40 14.22
N LYS A 147 2.91 11.39 15.07
CA LYS A 147 2.87 12.81 14.69
C LYS A 147 3.84 13.13 13.55
N LYS A 148 5.04 12.55 13.56
CA LYS A 148 6.02 12.70 12.47
C LYS A 148 5.48 12.14 11.17
N LEU A 149 4.85 10.96 11.21
CA LEU A 149 4.28 10.31 10.02
C LEU A 149 3.02 11.02 9.51
N LEU A 150 2.21 11.61 10.40
CA LEU A 150 1.08 12.47 10.01
C LEU A 150 1.53 13.72 9.24
N ASN A 151 2.72 14.24 9.56
CA ASN A 151 3.25 15.48 8.98
C ASN A 151 4.25 15.26 7.84
N GLY A 152 4.63 14.01 7.57
CA GLY A 152 5.63 13.70 6.57
C GLY A 152 5.60 12.25 6.11
N ILE A 153 6.63 11.90 5.35
CA ILE A 153 6.89 10.55 4.89
C ILE A 153 8.29 10.19 5.33
N ALA A 154 8.44 9.03 5.94
CA ALA A 154 9.74 8.44 6.11
C ALA A 154 10.04 7.55 4.89
N LYS A 155 11.20 7.77 4.27
CA LYS A 155 11.69 6.98 3.13
C LYS A 155 12.95 6.24 3.51
N VAL A 156 13.06 5.00 3.03
CA VAL A 156 14.26 4.17 3.15
C VAL A 156 14.47 3.40 1.86
N SER A 157 15.70 2.98 1.60
CA SER A 157 15.97 2.05 0.50
C SER A 157 15.46 0.66 0.84
N VAL A 158 14.87 -0.03 -0.13
CA VAL A 158 14.51 -1.45 0.00
C VAL A 158 15.79 -2.27 0.08
N THR A 159 15.97 -2.99 1.17
CA THR A 159 17.13 -3.86 1.37
C THR A 159 16.87 -5.27 0.81
N PRO A 160 17.92 -6.06 0.51
CA PRO A 160 17.74 -7.47 0.12
C PRO A 160 16.95 -8.30 1.15
N VAL A 161 17.08 -7.99 2.43
CA VAL A 161 16.30 -8.63 3.49
C VAL A 161 14.82 -8.29 3.36
N MET A 162 14.47 -7.02 3.15
CA MET A 162 13.08 -6.62 2.89
C MET A 162 12.50 -7.30 1.65
N GLU A 163 13.26 -7.40 0.56
CA GLU A 163 12.82 -8.11 -0.66
C GLU A 163 12.55 -9.58 -0.38
N GLN A 164 13.41 -10.24 0.39
CA GLN A 164 13.21 -11.63 0.81
C GLN A 164 11.92 -11.77 1.62
N VAL A 165 11.72 -10.94 2.64
CA VAL A 165 10.51 -10.97 3.49
C VAL A 165 9.25 -10.73 2.66
N LEU A 166 9.26 -9.75 1.74
CA LEU A 166 8.15 -9.48 0.83
C LEU A 166 7.84 -10.66 -0.10
N SER A 167 8.89 -11.35 -0.58
CA SER A 167 8.73 -12.59 -1.37
C SER A 167 8.11 -13.72 -0.53
N GLU A 168 8.50 -13.84 0.72
CA GLU A 168 7.98 -14.85 1.65
C GLU A 168 6.52 -14.55 2.02
N ILE A 169 6.18 -13.29 2.30
CA ILE A 169 4.79 -12.85 2.50
C ILE A 169 3.89 -13.30 1.33
N SER A 170 4.37 -13.17 0.09
CA SER A 170 3.59 -13.56 -1.09
C SER A 170 3.29 -15.09 -1.17
N LYS A 171 4.02 -15.89 -0.40
CA LYS A 171 3.85 -17.36 -0.34
C LYS A 171 2.92 -17.84 0.79
N PHE A 172 2.30 -16.94 1.54
CA PHE A 172 1.48 -17.30 2.70
C PHE A 172 0.33 -18.27 2.38
N SER A 173 -0.18 -18.25 1.16
CA SER A 173 -1.25 -19.15 0.70
C SER A 173 -0.88 -20.65 0.77
N GLN A 174 0.42 -20.96 0.91
CA GLN A 174 0.91 -22.32 1.14
C GLN A 174 0.57 -22.83 2.55
N TYR A 175 0.29 -21.93 3.49
CA TYR A 175 -0.08 -22.24 4.86
C TYR A 175 -1.59 -22.18 5.03
N ARG A 176 -2.19 -23.23 5.62
CA ARG A 176 -3.64 -23.32 5.81
C ARG A 176 -4.08 -22.77 7.16
N GLY A 177 -5.24 -22.11 7.20
CA GLY A 177 -5.91 -21.69 8.42
C GLY A 177 -5.06 -20.77 9.30
N GLY A 178 -5.07 -20.98 10.61
CA GLY A 178 -4.40 -20.15 11.60
C GLY A 178 -2.88 -20.08 11.46
N LEU A 179 -2.24 -21.11 10.89
CA LEU A 179 -0.80 -21.10 10.64
C LEU A 179 -0.39 -20.07 9.59
N GLY A 180 -1.22 -19.84 8.56
CA GLY A 180 -0.99 -18.78 7.57
C GLY A 180 -0.99 -17.39 8.20
N TYR A 181 -1.90 -17.15 9.13
CA TYR A 181 -1.97 -15.87 9.85
C TYR A 181 -0.77 -15.67 10.78
N LEU A 182 -0.38 -16.71 11.53
CA LEU A 182 0.79 -16.65 12.42
C LEU A 182 2.08 -16.37 11.62
N TYR A 183 2.22 -17.02 10.46
CA TYR A 183 3.33 -16.78 9.56
C TYR A 183 3.38 -15.33 9.08
N LEU A 184 2.23 -14.79 8.64
CA LEU A 184 2.13 -13.41 8.18
C LEU A 184 2.40 -12.39 9.27
N ASP A 185 1.88 -12.62 10.49
CA ASP A 185 2.14 -11.75 11.63
C ASP A 185 3.65 -11.71 11.95
N GLY A 186 4.33 -12.87 11.95
CA GLY A 186 5.78 -12.93 12.12
C GLY A 186 6.56 -12.19 11.03
N LYS A 187 6.15 -12.34 9.76
CA LYS A 187 6.78 -11.64 8.62
C LYS A 187 6.51 -10.13 8.62
N LEU A 188 5.35 -9.72 9.09
CA LEU A 188 5.05 -8.29 9.26
C LEU A 188 5.96 -7.65 10.31
N LEU A 189 6.17 -8.32 11.46
CA LEU A 189 7.09 -7.86 12.50
C LEU A 189 8.55 -7.82 12.03
N GLU A 190 8.97 -8.77 11.19
CA GLU A 190 10.33 -8.78 10.61
C GLU A 190 10.54 -7.60 9.63
N LEU A 191 9.46 -7.07 9.04
CA LEU A 191 9.52 -5.99 8.07
C LEU A 191 9.47 -4.59 8.71
N LEU A 192 8.88 -4.47 9.91
CA LEU A 192 8.75 -3.23 10.69
C LEU A 192 10.00 -2.95 11.50
#